data_2c3b00e8900701829872fd99c7d49c77
#
_entry.id   2c3b00e8900701829872fd99c7d49c77
#
_cell.length_a   1.000
_cell.length_b   1.000
_cell.length_c   1.000
_cell.angle_alpha   90.00
_cell.angle_beta   90.00
_cell.angle_gamma   90.00
#
_symmetry.space_group_name_H-M   'P 1'
#
loop_
_entity.id
_entity.type
_entity.pdbx_description
1 polymer ?
#
loop_
_entity_poly.entity_id
_entity_poly.type
_entity_poly.pdbx_seq_one_letter_code
_entity_poly.pdbx_strand_id
1 'polypeptide(L)'
;MNIRQFQKFKYLRFVGLFLIAANLSANELDLTALPKNQVRGKLQNILPKLCAGLELPCILLSRPFTPGVLISARYNCPDLLASPSNLTGLPTCGMAVGATPDIILAGQIGTGRWQEETLNSMGIYLAYVWGKPTAPNQIIGGVNHTKGPVDFHFLDMSLGYLKLFQFNQWLFSVAGTAHFTQVGIHVTDNLNSADNYKARENIDFMLVNVTLQRNLGEHFQIGTNLTFSPKSVSGGIALGSYF
;
A
#
# COMPACT_ATOMS: atom_id res chain seq x y z
N MET A 1 20.02 34.48 -2.03
CA MET A 1 19.19 33.28 -2.32
C MET A 1 19.32 32.32 -1.15
N ASN A 2 18.24 32.09 -0.44
CA ASN A 2 18.26 31.50 0.91
C ASN A 2 18.46 29.97 0.82
N ILE A 3 19.43 29.43 1.54
CA ILE A 3 19.78 27.99 1.56
C ILE A 3 18.55 27.09 1.82
N ARG A 4 17.57 27.58 2.57
CA ARG A 4 16.29 26.88 2.82
C ARG A 4 15.42 26.66 1.56
N GLN A 5 15.51 27.50 0.54
CA GLN A 5 14.78 27.29 -0.73
C GLN A 5 15.44 26.24 -1.60
N PHE A 6 16.77 26.11 -1.54
CA PHE A 6 17.51 25.10 -2.33
C PHE A 6 17.26 23.67 -1.83
N GLN A 7 17.04 23.49 -0.54
CA GLN A 7 16.68 22.19 0.02
C GLN A 7 15.29 21.75 -0.46
N LYS A 8 14.28 22.62 -0.46
CA LYS A 8 12.93 22.27 -0.93
C LYS A 8 12.89 21.76 -2.37
N PHE A 9 13.74 22.32 -3.25
CA PHE A 9 13.81 21.90 -4.67
C PHE A 9 14.47 20.53 -4.88
N LYS A 10 15.43 20.14 -4.05
CA LYS A 10 16.05 18.80 -4.14
C LYS A 10 15.04 17.67 -3.86
N TYR A 11 14.13 17.88 -2.93
CA TYR A 11 13.15 16.86 -2.52
C TYR A 11 12.05 16.65 -3.56
N LEU A 12 11.60 17.71 -4.21
CA LEU A 12 10.61 17.60 -5.29
C LEU A 12 11.15 16.79 -6.49
N ARG A 13 12.45 16.89 -6.77
CA ARG A 13 13.12 16.09 -7.83
C ARG A 13 13.24 14.61 -7.46
N PHE A 14 13.43 14.29 -6.18
CA PHE A 14 13.50 12.89 -5.72
C PHE A 14 12.15 12.19 -5.81
N VAL A 15 11.07 12.85 -5.41
CA VAL A 15 9.70 12.32 -5.55
C VAL A 15 9.32 12.15 -7.03
N GLY A 16 9.70 13.10 -7.90
CA GLY A 16 9.48 13.00 -9.34
C GLY A 16 10.23 11.83 -10.00
N LEU A 17 11.48 11.59 -9.62
CA LEU A 17 12.28 10.46 -10.13
C LEU A 17 11.73 9.09 -9.69
N PHE A 18 11.18 9.02 -8.48
CA PHE A 18 10.56 7.80 -7.95
C PHE A 18 9.28 7.43 -8.72
N LEU A 19 8.49 8.43 -9.12
CA LEU A 19 7.27 8.23 -9.91
C LEU A 19 7.57 7.83 -11.38
N ILE A 20 8.73 8.26 -11.93
CA ILE A 20 9.14 7.93 -13.31
C ILE A 20 9.67 6.48 -13.40
N ALA A 21 10.36 5.99 -12.37
CA ALA A 21 10.88 4.61 -12.34
C ALA A 21 9.76 3.54 -12.27
N ALA A 22 8.55 3.93 -11.92
CA ALA A 22 7.40 3.04 -11.76
C ALA A 22 6.72 2.58 -13.08
N ASN A 23 7.21 3.03 -14.22
CA ASN A 23 6.59 2.74 -15.53
C ASN A 23 7.11 1.45 -16.20
N LEU A 24 7.80 0.57 -15.47
CA LEU A 24 8.39 -0.63 -16.07
C LEU A 24 7.60 -1.88 -15.71
N SER A 25 6.99 -2.45 -16.74
CA SER A 25 6.39 -3.77 -16.94
C SER A 25 5.11 -4.12 -16.15
N ALA A 26 4.10 -4.52 -16.91
CA ALA A 26 2.79 -4.96 -16.45
C ALA A 26 2.75 -6.47 -16.27
N ASN A 27 2.11 -6.92 -15.21
CA ASN A 27 1.65 -8.30 -15.06
C ASN A 27 0.18 -8.44 -15.44
N GLU A 28 -0.11 -9.46 -16.19
CA GLU A 28 -1.44 -9.70 -16.74
C GLU A 28 -2.45 -10.16 -15.68
N LEU A 29 -3.42 -9.32 -15.35
CA LEU A 29 -4.72 -9.78 -14.92
C LEU A 29 -5.58 -9.97 -16.16
N ASP A 30 -5.50 -11.10 -16.77
CA ASP A 30 -6.45 -11.46 -17.78
C ASP A 30 -7.78 -11.86 -17.12
N LEU A 31 -8.75 -10.95 -17.18
CA LEU A 31 -10.14 -11.19 -16.77
C LEU A 31 -11.02 -11.46 -18.01
N THR A 32 -10.45 -11.46 -19.22
CA THR A 32 -11.19 -11.79 -20.43
C THR A 32 -11.49 -13.29 -20.45
N ALA A 33 -12.67 -13.66 -20.93
CA ALA A 33 -13.11 -15.05 -21.06
C ALA A 33 -13.02 -15.89 -19.76
N LEU A 34 -13.04 -15.25 -18.56
CA LEU A 34 -12.96 -15.95 -17.29
C LEU A 34 -14.30 -16.62 -16.96
N PRO A 35 -14.37 -17.97 -16.81
CA PRO A 35 -15.60 -18.65 -16.43
C PRO A 35 -16.11 -18.17 -15.06
N LYS A 36 -17.41 -17.93 -14.93
CA LYS A 36 -18.03 -17.38 -13.71
C LYS A 36 -17.70 -18.17 -12.45
N ASN A 37 -17.57 -19.48 -12.53
CA ASN A 37 -17.22 -20.36 -11.41
C ASN A 37 -15.73 -20.23 -10.97
N GLN A 38 -14.87 -19.64 -11.77
CA GLN A 38 -13.44 -19.45 -11.47
C GLN A 38 -13.11 -18.05 -10.95
N VAL A 39 -14.03 -17.08 -11.09
CA VAL A 39 -13.82 -15.68 -10.70
C VAL A 39 -13.35 -15.56 -9.25
N ARG A 40 -14.07 -16.18 -8.32
CA ARG A 40 -13.73 -16.10 -6.89
C ARG A 40 -12.33 -16.63 -6.59
N GLY A 41 -11.98 -17.78 -7.17
CA GLY A 41 -10.65 -18.38 -6.97
C GLY A 41 -9.52 -17.49 -7.52
N LYS A 42 -9.73 -16.87 -8.68
CA LYS A 42 -8.76 -15.95 -9.27
C LYS A 42 -8.61 -14.68 -8.43
N LEU A 43 -9.73 -14.10 -7.97
CA LEU A 43 -9.70 -12.92 -7.09
C LEU A 43 -9.03 -13.20 -5.73
N GLN A 44 -9.28 -14.36 -5.13
CA GLN A 44 -8.59 -14.79 -3.90
C GLN A 44 -7.08 -14.90 -4.04
N ASN A 45 -6.58 -15.11 -5.26
CA ASN A 45 -5.14 -15.13 -5.53
C ASN A 45 -4.55 -13.74 -5.73
N ILE A 46 -5.31 -12.81 -6.23
CA ILE A 46 -4.83 -11.51 -6.73
C ILE A 46 -5.00 -10.40 -5.71
N LEU A 47 -6.15 -10.34 -5.04
CA LEU A 47 -6.46 -9.26 -4.10
C LEU A 47 -5.44 -9.13 -2.97
N PRO A 48 -5.01 -10.23 -2.30
CA PRO A 48 -3.99 -10.10 -1.26
C PRO A 48 -2.69 -9.49 -1.77
N LYS A 49 -2.31 -9.76 -3.02
CA LYS A 49 -1.11 -9.17 -3.65
C LYS A 49 -1.28 -7.67 -3.90
N LEU A 50 -2.44 -7.28 -4.42
CA LEU A 50 -2.74 -5.87 -4.69
C LEU A 50 -2.83 -5.07 -3.39
N CYS A 51 -3.54 -5.56 -2.40
CA CYS A 51 -3.64 -4.90 -1.10
C CYS A 51 -2.27 -4.80 -0.43
N ALA A 52 -1.46 -5.85 -0.45
CA ALA A 52 -0.09 -5.80 0.06
C ALA A 52 0.78 -4.75 -0.66
N GLY A 53 0.56 -4.52 -1.95
CA GLY A 53 1.31 -3.55 -2.74
C GLY A 53 0.79 -2.11 -2.63
N LEU A 54 -0.52 -1.92 -2.63
CA LEU A 54 -1.16 -0.59 -2.72
C LEU A 54 -1.61 -0.03 -1.37
N GLU A 55 -2.03 -0.89 -0.46
CA GLU A 55 -2.81 -0.49 0.72
C GLU A 55 -2.02 -0.47 2.02
N LEU A 56 -0.70 -0.61 1.95
CA LEU A 56 0.12 -0.47 3.14
C LEU A 56 0.06 0.98 3.65
N PRO A 57 -0.59 1.26 4.79
CA PRO A 57 -0.81 2.62 5.22
C PRO A 57 0.49 3.32 5.57
N CYS A 58 0.61 4.60 5.20
CA CYS A 58 1.77 5.44 5.55
C CYS A 58 1.93 5.61 7.08
N ILE A 59 0.88 5.37 7.85
CA ILE A 59 0.91 5.30 9.31
C ILE A 59 2.01 4.36 9.84
N LEU A 60 2.30 3.26 9.13
CA LEU A 60 3.36 2.33 9.52
C LEU A 60 4.74 2.98 9.58
N LEU A 61 4.92 4.12 8.92
CA LEU A 61 6.15 4.90 8.93
C LEU A 61 6.11 6.05 9.93
N SER A 62 4.97 6.35 10.55
CA SER A 62 4.84 7.49 11.46
C SER A 62 5.60 7.28 12.77
N ARG A 63 6.02 8.37 13.39
CA ARG A 63 6.59 8.37 14.74
C ARG A 63 5.45 8.48 15.74
N PRO A 64 5.17 7.44 16.54
CA PRO A 64 4.14 7.50 17.57
C PRO A 64 4.48 8.59 18.59
N PHE A 65 3.45 9.19 19.18
CA PHE A 65 3.53 10.24 20.19
C PHE A 65 4.25 11.53 19.77
N THR A 66 4.56 11.69 18.48
CA THR A 66 5.20 12.90 17.97
C THR A 66 4.18 13.66 17.13
N PRO A 67 3.74 14.84 17.57
CA PRO A 67 2.91 15.72 16.74
C PRO A 67 3.68 16.12 15.48
N GLY A 68 3.01 16.16 14.36
CA GLY A 68 3.65 16.55 13.10
C GLY A 68 2.99 15.94 11.89
N VAL A 69 3.55 16.27 10.75
CA VAL A 69 3.10 15.77 9.44
C VAL A 69 4.21 14.92 8.85
N LEU A 70 3.89 13.70 8.49
CA LEU A 70 4.75 12.83 7.69
C LEU A 70 4.24 12.81 6.25
N ILE A 71 5.11 13.12 5.31
CA ILE A 71 4.89 12.85 3.88
C ILE A 71 5.77 11.68 3.50
N SER A 72 5.21 10.67 2.84
CA SER A 72 5.93 9.46 2.45
C SER A 72 5.69 9.09 0.99
N ALA A 73 6.72 8.50 0.38
CA ALA A 73 6.64 7.83 -0.90
C ALA A 73 7.14 6.39 -0.74
N ARG A 74 6.46 5.44 -1.34
CA ARG A 74 6.78 4.02 -1.28
C ARG A 74 6.72 3.38 -2.64
N TYR A 75 7.51 2.33 -2.80
CA TYR A 75 7.50 1.48 -3.96
C TYR A 75 7.46 0.03 -3.49
N ASN A 76 6.38 -0.67 -3.77
CA ASN A 76 6.17 -2.05 -3.34
C ASN A 76 6.13 -2.98 -4.55
N CYS A 77 6.79 -4.12 -4.43
CA CYS A 77 6.66 -5.24 -5.35
C CYS A 77 5.63 -6.21 -4.75
N PRO A 78 4.49 -6.44 -5.41
CA PRO A 78 3.39 -7.20 -4.82
C PRO A 78 3.64 -8.70 -4.73
N ASP A 79 4.64 -9.23 -5.42
CA ASP A 79 5.01 -10.64 -5.37
C ASP A 79 6.51 -10.83 -5.64
N LEU A 80 7.30 -10.96 -4.56
CA LEU A 80 8.75 -11.19 -4.64
C LEU A 80 9.11 -12.61 -5.06
N LEU A 81 8.16 -13.54 -4.99
CA LEU A 81 8.36 -14.94 -5.36
C LEU A 81 7.99 -15.23 -6.83
N ALA A 82 7.39 -14.27 -7.51
CA ALA A 82 7.09 -14.37 -8.93
C ALA A 82 8.37 -14.30 -9.78
N SER A 83 8.28 -14.79 -11.02
CA SER A 83 9.36 -14.61 -11.99
C SER A 83 9.77 -13.15 -12.13
N PRO A 84 11.06 -12.82 -12.31
CA PRO A 84 11.53 -11.44 -12.44
C PRO A 84 10.83 -10.63 -13.55
N SER A 85 10.38 -11.29 -14.62
CA SER A 85 9.59 -10.69 -15.69
C SER A 85 8.21 -10.18 -15.24
N ASN A 86 7.77 -10.60 -14.06
CA ASN A 86 6.45 -10.34 -13.50
C ASN A 86 6.50 -9.43 -12.25
N LEU A 87 7.66 -8.90 -11.91
CA LEU A 87 7.82 -7.97 -10.79
C LEU A 87 7.42 -6.57 -11.23
N THR A 88 6.17 -6.22 -10.98
CA THR A 88 5.70 -4.84 -11.13
C THR A 88 5.71 -4.14 -9.79
N GLY A 89 6.27 -2.96 -9.75
CA GLY A 89 6.22 -2.13 -8.57
C GLY A 89 4.97 -1.26 -8.56
N LEU A 90 4.40 -1.07 -7.38
CA LEU A 90 3.25 -0.22 -7.14
C LEU A 90 3.67 0.99 -6.31
N PRO A 91 3.89 2.16 -6.95
CA PRO A 91 4.22 3.38 -6.23
C PRO A 91 3.01 3.91 -5.47
N THR A 92 3.24 4.32 -4.25
CA THR A 92 2.24 4.98 -3.41
C THR A 92 2.84 6.22 -2.76
N CYS A 93 2.05 7.26 -2.63
CA CYS A 93 2.37 8.45 -1.85
C CYS A 93 1.35 8.60 -0.72
N GLY A 94 1.79 9.04 0.43
CA GLY A 94 0.90 9.20 1.57
C GLY A 94 1.31 10.34 2.47
N MET A 95 0.34 10.77 3.27
CA MET A 95 0.50 11.76 4.33
C MET A 95 -0.13 11.21 5.61
N ALA A 96 0.59 11.33 6.71
CA ALA A 96 0.06 11.05 8.03
C ALA A 96 0.22 12.28 8.93
N VAL A 97 -0.79 12.53 9.75
CA VAL A 97 -0.84 13.66 10.69
C VAL A 97 -1.09 13.11 12.08
N GLY A 98 -0.18 13.39 13.00
CA GLY A 98 -0.39 13.19 14.44
C GLY A 98 -1.38 14.24 14.93
N ALA A 99 -2.69 13.93 14.96
CA ALA A 99 -3.72 14.84 15.40
C ALA A 99 -3.66 15.07 16.91
N THR A 100 -3.32 14.04 17.65
CA THR A 100 -2.99 14.07 19.09
C THR A 100 -1.82 13.10 19.33
N PRO A 101 -1.21 13.05 20.53
CA PRO A 101 -0.20 12.04 20.85
C PRO A 101 -0.65 10.60 20.57
N ASP A 102 -1.94 10.33 20.70
CA ASP A 102 -2.50 8.98 20.62
C ASP A 102 -3.26 8.70 19.32
N ILE A 103 -3.52 9.73 18.49
CA ILE A 103 -4.34 9.59 17.28
C ILE A 103 -3.55 10.06 16.06
N ILE A 104 -3.47 9.19 15.08
CA ILE A 104 -2.85 9.47 13.79
C ILE A 104 -3.91 9.30 12.70
N LEU A 105 -4.07 10.33 11.88
CA LEU A 105 -4.86 10.31 10.65
C LEU A 105 -3.92 10.18 9.46
N ALA A 106 -4.29 9.36 8.48
CA ALA A 106 -3.49 9.24 7.28
C ALA A 106 -4.34 9.09 6.02
N GLY A 107 -3.78 9.57 4.92
CA GLY A 107 -4.28 9.35 3.58
C GLY A 107 -3.19 8.88 2.66
N GLN A 108 -3.53 8.07 1.68
CA GLN A 108 -2.59 7.65 0.65
C GLN A 108 -3.26 7.56 -0.71
N ILE A 109 -2.44 7.73 -1.72
CA ILE A 109 -2.79 7.46 -3.11
C ILE A 109 -1.73 6.52 -3.69
N GLY A 110 -2.18 5.60 -4.52
CA GLY A 110 -1.31 4.66 -5.21
C GLY A 110 -1.68 4.58 -6.68
N THR A 111 -0.72 4.23 -7.50
CA THR A 111 -0.95 3.95 -8.90
C THR A 111 -0.11 2.75 -9.31
N GLY A 112 -0.54 2.06 -10.36
CA GLY A 112 0.19 0.94 -10.93
C GLY A 112 -0.29 0.70 -12.34
N ARG A 113 0.43 -0.11 -13.08
CA ARG A 113 0.00 -0.56 -14.39
C ARG A 113 -0.44 -2.02 -14.32
N TRP A 114 -1.54 -2.27 -14.96
CA TRP A 114 -2.09 -3.59 -15.12
C TRP A 114 -2.62 -3.77 -16.55
N GLN A 115 -2.13 -4.76 -17.30
CA GLN A 115 -2.49 -4.98 -18.69
C GLN A 115 -2.48 -3.70 -19.57
N GLU A 116 -1.41 -2.93 -19.46
CA GLU A 116 -1.27 -1.62 -20.10
C GLU A 116 -2.21 -0.52 -19.58
N GLU A 117 -3.20 -0.85 -18.77
CA GLU A 117 -4.11 0.10 -18.14
C GLU A 117 -3.66 0.50 -16.73
N THR A 118 -4.13 1.66 -16.29
CA THR A 118 -3.75 2.24 -15.01
C THR A 118 -4.65 1.73 -13.89
N LEU A 119 -4.04 1.28 -12.81
CA LEU A 119 -4.68 0.96 -11.54
C LEU A 119 -4.44 2.11 -10.59
N ASN A 120 -5.51 2.69 -10.05
CA ASN A 120 -5.45 3.80 -9.10
C ASN A 120 -6.08 3.40 -7.77
N SER A 121 -5.41 3.76 -6.71
CA SER A 121 -5.85 3.47 -5.34
C SER A 121 -5.85 4.74 -4.51
N MET A 122 -6.83 4.86 -3.62
CA MET A 122 -6.93 5.93 -2.64
C MET A 122 -7.46 5.38 -1.33
N GLY A 123 -6.77 5.67 -0.24
CA GLY A 123 -7.14 5.18 1.09
C GLY A 123 -7.04 6.25 2.16
N ILE A 124 -7.86 6.08 3.19
CA ILE A 124 -7.83 6.85 4.44
C ILE A 124 -7.74 5.89 5.62
N TYR A 125 -7.00 6.29 6.63
CA TYR A 125 -6.70 5.45 7.79
C TYR A 125 -6.72 6.27 9.07
N LEU A 126 -7.08 5.58 10.14
CA LEU A 126 -7.01 6.08 11.50
C LEU A 126 -6.19 5.09 12.33
N ALA A 127 -5.27 5.59 13.14
CA ALA A 127 -4.60 4.77 14.14
C ALA A 127 -4.76 5.36 15.54
N TYR A 128 -4.98 4.49 16.50
CA TYR A 128 -4.92 4.79 17.91
C TYR A 128 -3.66 4.16 18.51
N VAL A 129 -2.88 4.96 19.22
CA VAL A 129 -1.55 4.61 19.73
C VAL A 129 -1.57 4.58 21.26
N TRP A 130 -0.98 3.58 21.87
CA TRP A 130 -0.84 3.50 23.34
C TRP A 130 0.41 2.74 23.76
N GLY A 131 0.76 2.84 25.03
CA GLY A 131 1.88 2.12 25.62
C GLY A 131 3.13 2.99 25.79
N LYS A 132 4.29 2.36 25.84
CA LYS A 132 5.54 3.05 26.07
C LYS A 132 6.06 3.68 24.76
N PRO A 133 6.65 4.89 24.79
CA PRO A 133 7.19 5.54 23.58
C PRO A 133 8.22 4.67 22.82
N THR A 134 9.01 3.86 23.53
CA THR A 134 10.00 2.97 22.92
C THR A 134 9.42 1.67 22.36
N ALA A 135 8.18 1.34 22.72
CA ALA A 135 7.52 0.11 22.28
C ALA A 135 5.98 0.31 22.24
N PRO A 136 5.48 1.26 21.45
CA PRO A 136 4.05 1.52 21.37
C PRO A 136 3.31 0.41 20.66
N ASN A 137 2.03 0.34 20.96
CA ASN A 137 1.06 -0.46 20.24
C ASN A 137 0.17 0.47 19.42
N GLN A 138 -0.37 -0.03 18.31
CA GLN A 138 -1.35 0.71 17.51
C GLN A 138 -2.46 -0.23 17.05
N ILE A 139 -3.70 0.26 17.07
CA ILE A 139 -4.80 -0.29 16.28
C ILE A 139 -4.98 0.62 15.09
N ILE A 140 -5.03 0.04 13.91
CA ILE A 140 -5.15 0.76 12.63
C ILE A 140 -6.44 0.29 11.97
N GLY A 141 -7.32 1.22 11.64
CA GLY A 141 -8.47 0.96 10.79
C GLY A 141 -8.39 1.81 9.53
N GLY A 142 -8.87 1.29 8.42
CA GLY A 142 -8.82 2.02 7.17
C GLY A 142 -9.84 1.57 6.14
N VAL A 143 -10.05 2.44 5.18
CA VAL A 143 -10.86 2.16 3.98
C VAL A 143 -10.04 2.57 2.78
N ASN A 144 -9.95 1.70 1.81
CA ASN A 144 -9.26 1.94 0.55
C ASN A 144 -10.17 1.59 -0.63
N HIS A 145 -10.14 2.42 -1.65
CA HIS A 145 -10.83 2.19 -2.92
C HIS A 145 -9.81 2.12 -4.03
N THR A 146 -9.87 1.03 -4.79
CA THR A 146 -9.00 0.83 -5.96
C THR A 146 -9.86 0.64 -7.19
N LYS A 147 -9.50 1.36 -8.25
CA LYS A 147 -10.09 1.24 -9.59
C LYS A 147 -9.02 0.80 -10.57
N GLY A 148 -9.35 -0.19 -11.36
CA GLY A 148 -8.50 -0.74 -12.42
C GLY A 148 -9.21 -0.75 -13.78
N PRO A 149 -8.68 -1.51 -14.74
CA PRO A 149 -9.22 -1.64 -16.08
C PRO A 149 -10.59 -2.33 -16.11
N VAL A 150 -11.34 -2.09 -17.17
CA VAL A 150 -12.57 -2.83 -17.56
C VAL A 150 -13.55 -2.99 -16.39
N ASP A 151 -13.92 -1.87 -15.74
CA ASP A 151 -14.85 -1.87 -14.59
C ASP A 151 -14.36 -2.70 -13.36
N PHE A 152 -13.08 -3.10 -13.33
CA PHE A 152 -12.50 -3.68 -12.14
C PHE A 152 -12.37 -2.61 -11.06
N HIS A 153 -13.00 -2.83 -9.93
CA HIS A 153 -12.86 -1.98 -8.76
C HIS A 153 -13.04 -2.80 -7.49
N PHE A 154 -12.40 -2.38 -6.44
CA PHE A 154 -12.65 -2.95 -5.13
C PHE A 154 -12.61 -1.90 -4.02
N LEU A 155 -13.43 -2.15 -3.02
CA LEU A 155 -13.43 -1.42 -1.75
C LEU A 155 -12.90 -2.35 -0.68
N ASP A 156 -11.84 -1.96 -0.02
CA ASP A 156 -11.25 -2.70 1.09
C ASP A 156 -11.45 -1.95 2.40
N MET A 157 -11.95 -2.65 3.40
CA MET A 157 -11.95 -2.20 4.80
C MET A 157 -10.94 -3.03 5.56
N SER A 158 -10.00 -2.38 6.22
CA SER A 158 -8.97 -3.05 6.98
C SER A 158 -9.02 -2.70 8.45
N LEU A 159 -8.70 -3.69 9.29
CA LEU A 159 -8.49 -3.51 10.72
C LEU A 159 -7.23 -4.28 11.12
N GLY A 160 -6.32 -3.61 11.81
CA GLY A 160 -5.05 -4.20 12.17
C GLY A 160 -4.54 -3.81 13.54
N TYR A 161 -3.61 -4.63 14.00
CA TYR A 161 -2.81 -4.36 15.19
C TYR A 161 -1.34 -4.30 14.78
N LEU A 162 -0.63 -3.30 15.30
CA LEU A 162 0.80 -3.09 15.08
C LEU A 162 1.52 -2.98 16.42
N LYS A 163 2.63 -3.66 16.52
CA LYS A 163 3.62 -3.49 17.58
C LYS A 163 4.89 -2.89 16.99
N LEU A 164 5.33 -1.80 17.59
CA LEU A 164 6.56 -1.12 17.19
C LEU A 164 7.61 -1.24 18.29
N PHE A 165 8.88 -1.34 17.88
CA PHE A 165 10.04 -1.38 18.76
C PHE A 165 11.06 -0.36 18.28
N GLN A 166 11.52 0.53 19.17
CA GLN A 166 12.50 1.53 18.84
C GLN A 166 13.86 1.17 19.48
N PHE A 167 14.89 1.14 18.65
CA PHE A 167 16.28 0.89 19.04
C PHE A 167 17.17 1.99 18.46
N ASN A 168 17.55 2.97 19.26
CA ASN A 168 18.31 4.14 18.78
C ASN A 168 17.60 4.83 17.59
N GLN A 169 18.24 4.79 16.42
CA GLN A 169 17.73 5.37 15.17
C GLN A 169 16.87 4.38 14.36
N TRP A 170 16.77 3.13 14.82
CA TRP A 170 16.01 2.09 14.11
C TRP A 170 14.64 1.91 14.73
N LEU A 171 13.66 1.69 13.86
CA LEU A 171 12.28 1.35 14.20
C LEU A 171 11.96 0.02 13.53
N PHE A 172 11.62 -0.96 14.31
CA PHE A 172 11.13 -2.26 13.84
C PHE A 172 9.66 -2.38 14.18
N SER A 173 8.85 -2.83 13.25
CA SER A 173 7.42 -3.08 13.52
C SER A 173 6.94 -4.39 12.94
N VAL A 174 5.97 -4.97 13.62
CA VAL A 174 5.20 -6.12 13.15
C VAL A 174 3.73 -5.75 13.23
N ALA A 175 3.00 -5.94 12.14
CA ALA A 175 1.57 -5.69 12.06
C ALA A 175 0.84 -6.91 11.50
N GLY A 176 -0.34 -7.18 12.04
CA GLY A 176 -1.33 -8.10 11.45
C GLY A 176 -2.56 -7.30 11.08
N THR A 177 -3.05 -7.43 9.86
CA THR A 177 -4.25 -6.74 9.36
C THR A 177 -5.23 -7.74 8.77
N ALA A 178 -6.50 -7.61 9.13
CA ALA A 178 -7.61 -8.29 8.49
C ALA A 178 -8.22 -7.36 7.44
N HIS A 179 -8.51 -7.90 6.28
CA HIS A 179 -9.05 -7.20 5.13
C HIS A 179 -10.40 -7.80 4.75
N PHE A 180 -11.39 -6.93 4.54
CA PHE A 180 -12.75 -7.23 4.14
C PHE A 180 -13.00 -6.51 2.82
N THR A 181 -12.83 -7.23 1.72
CA THR A 181 -12.77 -6.63 0.39
C THR A 181 -14.01 -6.98 -0.42
N GLN A 182 -14.71 -5.97 -0.90
CA GLN A 182 -15.79 -6.10 -1.88
C GLN A 182 -15.25 -5.73 -3.26
N VAL A 183 -15.36 -6.67 -4.20
CA VAL A 183 -14.86 -6.52 -5.59
C VAL A 183 -16.00 -6.53 -6.56
N GLY A 184 -15.97 -5.59 -7.51
CA GLY A 184 -16.78 -5.60 -8.71
C GLY A 184 -15.89 -5.80 -9.94
N ILE A 185 -16.29 -6.69 -10.82
CA ILE A 185 -15.64 -6.91 -12.10
C ILE A 185 -16.68 -7.02 -13.23
N HIS A 186 -16.25 -6.61 -14.41
CA HIS A 186 -16.97 -6.87 -15.65
C HIS A 186 -16.09 -7.75 -16.53
N VAL A 187 -16.53 -8.98 -16.75
CA VAL A 187 -15.82 -9.91 -17.64
C VAL A 187 -16.39 -9.74 -19.03
N THR A 188 -15.53 -9.48 -20.00
CA THR A 188 -15.87 -9.34 -21.40
C THR A 188 -15.20 -10.45 -22.20
N ASP A 189 -15.97 -11.14 -23.05
CA ASP A 189 -15.43 -12.05 -24.04
C ASP A 189 -15.48 -11.36 -25.40
N ASN A 190 -14.33 -11.08 -25.98
CA ASN A 190 -14.24 -10.42 -27.29
C ASN A 190 -14.67 -11.33 -28.45
N LEU A 191 -14.74 -12.64 -28.23
CA LEU A 191 -15.14 -13.63 -29.23
C LEU A 191 -16.63 -13.95 -29.17
N ASN A 192 -17.23 -13.86 -27.99
CA ASN A 192 -18.63 -14.17 -27.77
C ASN A 192 -19.27 -13.21 -26.75
N SER A 193 -19.91 -12.16 -27.23
CA SER A 193 -20.56 -11.15 -26.39
C SER A 193 -21.70 -11.71 -25.51
N ALA A 194 -22.22 -12.89 -25.79
CA ALA A 194 -23.21 -13.55 -24.94
C ALA A 194 -22.66 -14.03 -23.61
N ASP A 195 -21.35 -14.19 -23.52
CA ASP A 195 -20.65 -14.61 -22.30
C ASP A 195 -20.20 -13.44 -21.41
N ASN A 196 -20.53 -12.20 -21.78
CA ASN A 196 -20.27 -11.03 -20.96
C ASN A 196 -21.13 -11.07 -19.69
N TYR A 197 -20.48 -10.88 -18.52
CA TYR A 197 -21.19 -10.83 -17.24
C TYR A 197 -20.53 -9.89 -16.25
N LYS A 198 -21.34 -9.43 -15.28
CA LYS A 198 -20.83 -8.70 -14.10
C LYS A 198 -20.82 -9.64 -12.90
N ALA A 199 -19.75 -9.60 -12.13
CA ALA A 199 -19.64 -10.32 -10.88
C ALA A 199 -19.31 -9.39 -9.72
N ARG A 200 -19.87 -9.70 -8.56
CA ARG A 200 -19.48 -9.09 -7.28
C ARG A 200 -19.10 -10.21 -6.32
N GLU A 201 -17.95 -10.04 -5.67
CA GLU A 201 -17.42 -11.01 -4.71
C GLU A 201 -16.98 -10.30 -3.44
N ASN A 202 -17.20 -10.95 -2.30
CA ASN A 202 -16.62 -10.56 -1.02
C ASN A 202 -15.49 -11.52 -0.69
N ILE A 203 -14.31 -10.99 -0.45
CA ILE A 203 -13.11 -11.77 -0.21
C ILE A 203 -12.40 -11.21 1.01
N ASP A 204 -12.27 -12.05 2.02
CA ASP A 204 -11.61 -11.71 3.27
C ASP A 204 -10.26 -12.43 3.33
N PHE A 205 -9.25 -11.75 3.83
CA PHE A 205 -7.90 -12.30 4.01
C PHE A 205 -7.15 -11.56 5.12
N MET A 206 -6.01 -12.11 5.51
CA MET A 206 -5.10 -11.49 6.47
C MET A 206 -3.76 -11.21 5.82
N LEU A 207 -3.14 -10.11 6.22
CA LEU A 207 -1.76 -9.78 5.89
C LEU A 207 -0.95 -9.65 7.17
N VAL A 208 0.30 -10.08 7.11
CA VAL A 208 1.30 -9.82 8.16
C VAL A 208 2.38 -8.95 7.55
N ASN A 209 2.63 -7.81 8.15
CA ASN A 209 3.63 -6.87 7.71
C ASN A 209 4.78 -6.77 8.72
N VAL A 210 6.00 -6.79 8.22
CA VAL A 210 7.22 -6.53 9.00
C VAL A 210 7.93 -5.36 8.35
N THR A 211 8.23 -4.33 9.14
CA THR A 211 8.87 -3.11 8.64
C THR A 211 10.12 -2.82 9.46
N LEU A 212 11.18 -2.47 8.75
CA LEU A 212 12.40 -1.93 9.34
C LEU A 212 12.63 -0.52 8.80
N GLN A 213 12.80 0.44 9.69
CA GLN A 213 12.97 1.85 9.35
C GLN A 213 14.19 2.41 10.05
N ARG A 214 14.82 3.40 9.44
CA ARG A 214 15.91 4.17 10.03
C ARG A 214 15.63 5.66 9.93
N ASN A 215 15.74 6.35 11.04
CA ASN A 215 15.70 7.81 11.05
C ASN A 215 17.05 8.36 10.56
N LEU A 216 17.00 9.23 9.57
CA LEU A 216 18.15 9.94 8.99
C LEU A 216 18.08 11.40 9.46
N GLY A 217 18.48 11.63 10.71
CA GLY A 217 18.30 12.92 11.39
C GLY A 217 16.86 13.13 11.86
N GLU A 218 16.48 14.41 12.05
CA GLU A 218 15.20 14.79 12.63
C GLU A 218 14.04 14.76 11.62
N HIS A 219 14.33 14.95 10.33
CA HIS A 219 13.31 15.18 9.31
C HIS A 219 13.13 14.02 8.33
N PHE A 220 14.03 13.06 8.25
CA PHE A 220 13.99 12.01 7.25
C PHE A 220 13.99 10.63 7.84
N GLN A 221 13.34 9.74 7.12
CA GLN A 221 13.45 8.31 7.37
C GLN A 221 13.46 7.53 6.06
N ILE A 222 14.13 6.40 6.10
CA ILE A 222 14.10 5.37 5.08
C ILE A 222 13.61 4.08 5.72
N GLY A 223 12.82 3.31 5.00
CA GLY A 223 12.31 2.04 5.49
C GLY A 223 12.20 1.01 4.39
N THR A 224 12.15 -0.24 4.82
CA THR A 224 11.83 -1.40 4.00
C THR A 224 10.75 -2.21 4.69
N ASN A 225 9.89 -2.86 3.93
CA ASN A 225 8.84 -3.70 4.45
C ASN A 225 8.80 -5.04 3.71
N LEU A 226 8.34 -6.05 4.45
CA LEU A 226 7.91 -7.33 3.90
C LEU A 226 6.47 -7.57 4.35
N THR A 227 5.62 -7.93 3.40
CA THR A 227 4.23 -8.24 3.67
C THR A 227 3.95 -9.67 3.20
N PHE A 228 3.49 -10.47 4.14
CA PHE A 228 3.13 -11.86 3.93
C PHE A 228 1.62 -11.97 3.77
N SER A 229 1.19 -12.58 2.69
CA SER A 229 -0.19 -12.99 2.43
C SER A 229 -0.26 -14.51 2.36
N PRO A 230 -1.46 -15.09 2.36
CA PRO A 230 -1.60 -16.55 2.24
C PRO A 230 -0.95 -17.15 0.97
N LYS A 231 -0.70 -16.34 -0.05
CA LYS A 231 -0.24 -16.82 -1.37
C LYS A 231 0.91 -16.03 -1.99
N SER A 232 1.43 -15.03 -1.29
CA SER A 232 2.54 -14.21 -1.81
C SER A 232 3.33 -13.54 -0.70
N VAL A 233 4.55 -13.18 -1.02
CA VAL A 233 5.39 -12.30 -0.22
C VAL A 233 5.65 -11.05 -1.03
N SER A 234 5.20 -9.92 -0.51
CA SER A 234 5.44 -8.60 -1.09
C SER A 234 6.56 -7.89 -0.34
N GLY A 235 7.24 -7.00 -0.99
CA GLY A 235 8.27 -6.21 -0.34
C GLY A 235 8.41 -4.84 -0.98
N GLY A 236 8.91 -3.90 -0.20
CA GLY A 236 9.04 -2.53 -0.68
C GLY A 236 10.05 -1.71 0.08
N ILE A 237 10.27 -0.53 -0.48
CA ILE A 237 11.07 0.54 0.13
C ILE A 237 10.20 1.77 0.32
N ALA A 238 10.51 2.54 1.34
CA ALA A 238 9.78 3.76 1.68
C ALA A 238 10.74 4.87 2.07
N LEU A 239 10.40 6.08 1.71
CA LEU A 239 11.05 7.31 2.12
C LEU A 239 10.01 8.20 2.78
N GLY A 240 10.35 8.82 3.90
CA GLY A 240 9.47 9.73 4.60
C GLY A 240 10.18 11.01 5.02
N SER A 241 9.43 12.11 5.08
CA SER A 241 9.88 13.40 5.60
C SER A 241 8.90 13.93 6.63
N TYR A 242 9.42 14.33 7.79
CA TYR A 242 8.68 14.95 8.89
C TYR A 242 8.80 16.47 8.88
N PHE A 243 7.67 17.10 9.23
CA PHE A 243 7.54 18.55 9.37
C PHE A 243 6.89 18.94 10.69
#